data_4440223a61fdef46a49bcd6ea27aa5fb
#
_entry.id   4440223a61fdef46a49bcd6ea27aa5fb
#
_cell.length_a   1.000
_cell.length_b   1.000
_cell.length_c   1.000
_cell.angle_alpha   90.00
_cell.angle_beta   90.00
_cell.angle_gamma   90.00
#
_symmetry.space_group_name_H-M   'P 1'
#
loop_
_entity.id
_entity.type
_entity.pdbx_description
1 polymer ?
#
loop_
_entity_poly.entity_id
_entity_poly.type
_entity_poly.pdbx_seq_one_letter_code
_entity_poly.pdbx_strand_id
1 'polypeptide(L)' 'MKVVKVSKILKDLRKDGWIKVHQVGSHRQFKHPTKKGKVTVNGDKSDDVWGKLLDSIEEQSGLEF' A
#
# COMPACT_ATOMS: atom_id res chain seq x y z
N MET A 1 3.15 -15.93 -10.69
CA MET A 1 2.30 -14.92 -10.02
C MET A 1 3.13 -14.18 -8.99
N LYS A 2 3.08 -12.85 -9.00
CA LYS A 2 3.78 -12.06 -8.00
C LYS A 2 2.98 -11.99 -6.70
N VAL A 3 3.64 -12.28 -5.59
CA VAL A 3 3.06 -12.22 -4.24
C VAL A 3 3.96 -11.33 -3.39
N VAL A 4 3.38 -10.36 -2.70
CA VAL A 4 4.13 -9.39 -1.91
C VAL A 4 3.53 -9.31 -0.51
N LYS A 5 4.38 -9.33 0.52
CA LYS A 5 3.92 -9.16 1.91
C LYS A 5 3.42 -7.74 2.15
N VAL A 6 2.38 -7.61 2.97
CA VAL A 6 1.88 -6.30 3.39
C VAL A 6 3.00 -5.47 3.99
N SER A 7 3.86 -6.07 4.83
CA SER A 7 5.00 -5.36 5.44
C SER A 7 5.93 -4.72 4.41
N LYS A 8 6.18 -5.40 3.29
CA LYS A 8 7.00 -4.84 2.21
C LYS A 8 6.32 -3.67 1.53
N ILE A 9 5.02 -3.80 1.26
CA ILE A 9 4.24 -2.72 0.66
C ILE A 9 4.28 -1.48 1.54
N LEU A 10 4.06 -1.64 2.84
CA LEU A 10 4.10 -0.52 3.79
C LEU A 10 5.46 0.15 3.83
N LYS A 11 6.53 -0.65 3.80
CA LYS A 11 7.89 -0.14 3.79
C LYS A 11 8.17 0.68 2.54
N ASP A 12 7.79 0.14 1.38
CA ASP A 12 8.03 0.79 0.09
C ASP A 12 7.20 2.08 -0.05
N LEU A 13 5.97 2.08 0.43
CA LEU A 13 5.16 3.29 0.46
C LEU A 13 5.83 4.37 1.29
N ARG A 14 6.32 4.02 2.48
CA ARG A 14 6.99 4.98 3.36
C ARG A 14 8.23 5.56 2.69
N LYS A 15 9.02 4.72 2.03
CA LYS A 15 10.23 5.17 1.33
C LYS A 15 9.91 6.14 0.19
N ASP A 16 8.76 5.97 -0.46
CA ASP A 16 8.32 6.84 -1.54
C ASP A 16 7.68 8.14 -1.04
N GLY A 17 7.49 8.29 0.26
CA GLY A 17 6.94 9.51 0.86
C GLY A 17 5.45 9.44 1.22
N TRP A 18 4.83 8.27 1.10
CA TRP A 18 3.44 8.11 1.52
C TRP A 18 3.33 8.14 3.04
N ILE A 19 2.33 8.85 3.53
CA ILE A 19 2.10 9.07 4.94
C ILE A 19 0.76 8.47 5.32
N LYS A 20 0.74 7.63 6.36
CA LYS A 20 -0.50 7.05 6.88
C LYS A 20 -1.29 8.16 7.56
N VAL A 21 -2.50 8.43 7.05
CA VAL A 21 -3.36 9.49 7.56
C VAL A 21 -4.57 8.95 8.30
N HIS A 22 -4.86 7.67 8.16
CA HIS A 22 -6.02 7.07 8.82
C HIS A 22 -5.82 5.57 8.94
N GLN A 23 -6.29 4.99 10.06
CA GLN A 23 -6.27 3.54 10.25
C GLN A 23 -7.43 3.12 11.13
N VAL A 24 -8.21 2.15 10.64
CA VAL A 24 -9.26 1.47 11.42
C VAL A 24 -8.98 -0.03 11.32
N GLY A 25 -8.62 -0.65 12.43
CA GLY A 25 -8.20 -2.05 12.42
C GLY A 25 -6.99 -2.23 11.51
N SER A 26 -7.10 -3.12 10.52
CA SER A 26 -6.06 -3.37 9.53
C SER A 26 -6.21 -2.56 8.25
N HIS A 27 -7.21 -1.68 8.18
CA HIS A 27 -7.45 -0.80 7.02
C HIS A 27 -6.65 0.47 7.21
N ARG A 28 -5.62 0.67 6.38
CA ARG A 28 -4.74 1.84 6.46
C ARG A 28 -4.88 2.68 5.20
N GLN A 29 -5.00 3.99 5.36
CA GLN A 29 -5.06 4.93 4.25
C GLN A 29 -3.84 5.83 4.27
N PHE A 30 -3.24 6.02 3.09
CA PHE A 30 -2.04 6.83 2.91
C PHE A 30 -2.29 7.96 1.93
N LYS A 31 -1.61 9.07 2.15
CA LYS A 31 -1.55 10.21 1.23
C LYS A 31 -0.11 10.60 0.98
N HIS A 32 0.10 11.25 -0.16
CA HIS A 32 1.42 11.69 -0.58
C HIS A 32 1.42 13.21 -0.75
N PRO A 33 2.50 13.91 -0.37
CA PRO A 33 2.55 15.37 -0.49
C PRO A 33 2.50 15.89 -1.92
N THR A 34 2.96 15.10 -2.89
CA THR A 34 3.00 15.52 -4.30
C THR A 34 2.22 14.64 -5.26
N LYS A 35 1.97 13.37 -4.89
CA LYS A 35 1.18 12.47 -5.71
C LYS A 35 -0.29 12.57 -5.34
N LYS A 36 -1.16 12.50 -6.33
CA LYS A 36 -2.60 12.61 -6.13
C LYS A 36 -3.20 11.29 -5.63
N GLY A 37 -4.37 11.38 -5.01
CA GLY A 37 -5.16 10.24 -4.61
C GLY A 37 -4.75 9.67 -3.28
N LYS A 38 -5.26 8.48 -2.99
CA LYS A 38 -5.03 7.74 -1.76
C LYS A 38 -4.58 6.34 -2.09
N VAL A 39 -3.81 5.75 -1.19
CA VAL A 39 -3.50 4.32 -1.23
C VAL A 39 -4.13 3.68 -0.01
N THR A 40 -4.88 2.61 -0.21
CA THR A 40 -5.48 1.83 0.88
C THR A 40 -4.83 0.47 0.93
N VAL A 41 -4.31 0.09 2.09
CA VAL A 41 -3.69 -1.22 2.32
C VAL A 41 -4.41 -1.88 3.47
N ASN A 42 -4.96 -3.06 3.21
CA ASN A 42 -5.67 -3.87 4.20
C ASN A 42 -4.84 -5.09 4.58
N GLY A 43 -5.15 -5.66 5.75
CA GLY A 43 -4.55 -6.91 6.19
C GLY A 43 -3.40 -6.74 7.15
N ASP A 44 -3.01 -7.84 7.79
CA ASP A 44 -1.90 -7.87 8.72
C ASP A 44 -0.57 -7.81 7.98
N LYS A 45 0.48 -7.39 8.68
CA LYS A 45 1.81 -7.24 8.07
C LYS A 45 2.35 -8.55 7.48
N SER A 46 1.94 -9.68 8.03
CA SER A 46 2.36 -11.00 7.56
C SER A 46 1.51 -11.53 6.40
N ASP A 47 0.43 -10.86 6.04
CA ASP A 47 -0.43 -11.30 4.95
C ASP A 47 0.23 -11.10 3.60
N ASP A 48 -0.16 -11.97 2.66
CA ASP A 48 0.30 -11.88 1.28
C ASP A 48 -0.72 -11.12 0.43
N VAL A 49 -0.22 -10.36 -0.54
CA VAL A 49 -1.04 -9.61 -1.49
C VAL A 49 -0.66 -10.05 -2.90
N TRP A 50 -1.66 -10.32 -3.72
CA TRP A 50 -1.45 -10.76 -5.11
C TRP A 50 -2.63 -10.34 -5.99
N GLY A 51 -2.52 -10.59 -7.28
CA GLY A 51 -3.61 -10.42 -8.24
C GLY A 51 -4.10 -8.98 -8.34
N LYS A 52 -5.41 -8.84 -8.50
CA LYS A 52 -6.04 -7.54 -8.72
C LYS A 52 -5.85 -6.57 -7.56
N LEU A 53 -5.79 -7.09 -6.34
CA LEU A 53 -5.55 -6.26 -5.16
C LEU A 53 -4.16 -5.63 -5.24
N LEU A 54 -3.15 -6.42 -5.58
CA LEU A 54 -1.79 -5.91 -5.75
C LEU A 54 -1.72 -4.90 -6.88
N ASP A 55 -2.34 -5.21 -8.02
CA ASP A 55 -2.39 -4.31 -9.17
C ASP A 55 -3.02 -2.97 -8.79
N SER A 56 -4.09 -3.00 -8.01
CA SER A 56 -4.79 -1.80 -7.54
C SER A 56 -3.88 -0.93 -6.67
N ILE A 57 -3.14 -1.55 -5.74
CA ILE A 57 -2.20 -0.82 -4.88
C ILE A 57 -1.06 -0.22 -5.71
N GLU A 58 -0.55 -0.98 -6.68
CA GLU A 58 0.49 -0.46 -7.57
C GLU A 58 -0.01 0.73 -8.39
N GLU A 59 -1.21 0.62 -8.93
CA GLU A 59 -1.81 1.72 -9.70
C GLU A 59 -2.02 2.96 -8.84
N GLN A 60 -2.59 2.79 -7.64
CA GLN A 60 -2.85 3.90 -6.72
C GLN A 60 -1.56 4.61 -6.30
N SER A 61 -0.52 3.86 -6.03
CA SER A 61 0.74 4.40 -5.51
C SER A 61 1.71 4.86 -6.60
N GLY A 62 1.55 4.36 -7.82
CA GLY A 62 2.52 4.57 -8.88
C GLY A 62 3.80 3.77 -8.69
N LEU A 63 3.80 2.83 -7.75
CA LEU A 63 4.94 1.98 -7.45
C LEU A 63 4.74 0.58 -8.04
N GLU A 64 5.85 -0.13 -8.17
CA GLU A 64 5.84 -1.52 -8.55
C GLU A 64 6.55 -2.31 -7.44
N PHE A 65 5.83 -3.22 -6.82
CA PHE A 65 6.36 -4.00 -5.72
C PHE A 65 6.85 -5.36 -6.23
#